data_d39a75cdaf5a88ef4b7912bb2ccc9d7c
#
_entry.id   d39a75cdaf5a88ef4b7912bb2ccc9d7c
#
_cell.length_a   1.000
_cell.length_b   1.000
_cell.length_c   1.000
_cell.angle_alpha   90.00
_cell.angle_beta   90.00
_cell.angle_gamma   90.00
#
_symmetry.space_group_name_H-M   'P 1'
#
loop_
_entity.id
_entity.type
_entity.pdbx_description
1 polymer ?
#
loop_
_entity_poly.entity_id
_entity_poly.type
_entity_poly.pdbx_seq_one_letter_code
_entity_poly.pdbx_strand_id
1 'polypeptide(L)'
;MSPRRAPALAFAAACAALALGCRALPQAPATDAGTALGLSADELAAIVSHGPWPPAFEPDPTNRASGRPAAIELGRRLFDDPRASVDGTRRCSSCHDPSRGFADGLPRSPGVDGRPLDRNAMGLRDMRLVHWFGWDGGADSLWAFVLRPLLDPREVGADDARLAALFAGDPTLACLRGAAFGDPPPDAEALRVQVAKALAAYVETLQSPRTRFDTLRDALAAPPGDAAALAGARAYPADALRGLRRFVGDGRCAACHVGPAFTNGEFHDAGRPYMAAPGRPDPGRHGGIRAVLADPYNRLGRWSDATTPEAALRTRHLAPSHRNFGEFRTPGLRGLSDTAPYGHDGSMTTLDEVVAHYSDLDIERLHADGEALLRPLKLDPAARADLVAFLRTLSEPAGPPAREPAPLRTVAAAPTCGPSRRTQP
;
A
#
# COMPACT_ATOMS: atom_id res chain seq x y z
N MET A 1 60.65 54.92 5.92
CA MET A 1 59.56 54.68 4.94
C MET A 1 58.42 54.03 5.71
N SER A 2 57.36 54.81 5.98
CA SER A 2 56.22 54.43 6.80
C SER A 2 55.30 53.40 6.10
N PRO A 3 54.72 52.39 6.80
CA PRO A 3 53.65 51.59 6.27
C PRO A 3 52.29 52.28 6.38
N ARG A 4 51.62 52.39 5.25
CA ARG A 4 50.28 52.99 5.16
C ARG A 4 49.25 52.03 5.85
N ARG A 5 48.54 52.61 6.82
CA ARG A 5 47.35 51.96 7.42
C ARG A 5 46.18 51.97 6.42
N ALA A 6 45.62 50.81 6.14
CA ALA A 6 44.33 50.67 5.45
C ALA A 6 43.17 50.83 6.46
N PRO A 7 42.06 51.48 6.08
CA PRO A 7 40.95 51.68 6.99
C PRO A 7 40.14 50.43 7.20
N ALA A 8 39.84 50.12 8.45
CA ALA A 8 38.86 49.11 8.85
C ALA A 8 37.45 49.61 8.46
N LEU A 9 36.87 49.03 7.43
CA LEU A 9 35.46 49.21 7.11
C LEU A 9 34.64 48.40 8.11
N ALA A 10 33.87 49.13 8.91
CA ALA A 10 32.89 48.61 9.83
C ALA A 10 31.82 47.79 9.11
N PHE A 11 31.84 46.50 9.30
CA PHE A 11 30.69 45.63 9.05
C PHE A 11 29.80 45.67 10.30
N ALA A 12 29.06 46.75 10.45
CA ALA A 12 28.02 46.86 11.43
C ALA A 12 26.67 46.83 10.74
N ALA A 13 25.85 45.92 11.21
CA ALA A 13 24.41 45.95 11.12
C ALA A 13 23.75 45.64 9.77
N ALA A 14 23.50 44.34 9.53
CA ALA A 14 22.26 43.89 8.90
C ALA A 14 21.90 42.49 9.41
N CYS A 15 21.89 42.25 10.71
CA CYS A 15 21.05 41.22 11.35
C CYS A 15 19.64 41.81 11.52
N ALA A 16 19.05 42.27 10.42
CA ALA A 16 17.64 42.61 10.36
C ALA A 16 16.86 41.30 10.18
N ALA A 17 16.37 40.76 11.29
CA ALA A 17 15.05 40.12 11.42
C ALA A 17 14.53 39.32 10.21
N LEU A 18 15.14 38.17 9.93
CA LEU A 18 14.42 37.04 9.41
C LEU A 18 13.74 36.32 10.60
N ALA A 19 12.81 37.00 11.25
CA ALA A 19 11.71 36.38 11.95
C ALA A 19 10.85 35.73 10.85
N LEU A 20 11.27 34.58 10.34
CA LEU A 20 10.38 33.64 9.70
C LEU A 20 9.31 33.33 10.74
N GLY A 21 8.21 34.09 10.66
CA GLY A 21 7.02 33.78 11.40
C GLY A 21 6.70 32.32 11.11
N CYS A 22 6.84 31.44 12.10
CA CYS A 22 6.12 30.22 12.16
C CYS A 22 4.64 30.60 12.02
N ARG A 23 4.13 30.65 10.79
CA ARG A 23 2.70 30.71 10.59
C ARG A 23 2.21 29.40 11.20
N ALA A 24 1.61 29.48 12.37
CA ALA A 24 0.80 28.40 12.90
C ALA A 24 -0.10 27.96 11.76
N LEU A 25 -0.04 26.68 11.42
CA LEU A 25 -0.99 26.10 10.47
C LEU A 25 -2.39 26.52 10.96
N PRO A 26 -3.28 26.96 10.06
CA PRO A 26 -4.61 27.37 10.46
C PRO A 26 -5.22 26.22 11.27
N GLN A 27 -5.51 26.49 12.55
CA GLN A 27 -6.18 25.53 13.40
C GLN A 27 -7.51 25.20 12.75
N ALA A 28 -7.78 23.91 12.58
CA ALA A 28 -9.08 23.47 12.09
C ALA A 28 -10.17 24.04 13.04
N PRO A 29 -11.22 24.67 12.53
CA PRO A 29 -12.28 25.21 13.37
C PRO A 29 -12.85 24.07 14.22
N ALA A 30 -13.13 24.36 15.50
CA ALA A 30 -13.78 23.43 16.39
C ALA A 30 -15.12 23.00 15.76
N THR A 31 -15.34 21.69 15.63
CA THR A 31 -16.61 21.13 15.18
C THR A 31 -17.44 20.70 16.36
N ASP A 32 -18.78 20.67 16.22
CA ASP A 32 -19.66 20.21 17.30
C ASP A 32 -19.33 18.77 17.72
N ALA A 33 -19.00 17.92 16.76
CA ALA A 33 -18.61 16.54 17.00
C ALA A 33 -17.27 16.45 17.76
N GLY A 34 -16.26 17.25 17.38
CA GLY A 34 -14.96 17.31 18.07
C GLY A 34 -15.11 17.78 19.51
N THR A 35 -15.89 18.84 19.73
CA THR A 35 -16.19 19.37 21.05
C THR A 35 -16.94 18.34 21.91
N ALA A 36 -17.95 17.68 21.36
CA ALA A 36 -18.73 16.65 22.06
C ALA A 36 -17.91 15.43 22.48
N LEU A 37 -16.83 15.10 21.74
CA LEU A 37 -15.91 14.02 22.07
C LEU A 37 -14.70 14.50 22.91
N GLY A 38 -14.62 15.78 23.25
CA GLY A 38 -13.52 16.36 24.03
C GLY A 38 -12.17 16.27 23.34
N LEU A 39 -12.15 16.37 22.00
CA LEU A 39 -10.91 16.36 21.21
C LEU A 39 -10.22 17.73 21.24
N SER A 40 -8.90 17.72 21.37
CA SER A 40 -8.10 18.93 21.14
C SER A 40 -8.07 19.29 19.65
N ALA A 41 -7.68 20.50 19.30
CA ALA A 41 -7.54 20.93 17.91
C ALA A 41 -6.54 20.08 17.13
N ASP A 42 -5.43 19.68 17.78
CA ASP A 42 -4.39 18.86 17.17
C ASP A 42 -4.88 17.41 16.94
N GLU A 43 -5.58 16.83 17.92
CA GLU A 43 -6.21 15.51 17.75
C GLU A 43 -7.23 15.52 16.61
N LEU A 44 -8.09 16.54 16.57
CA LEU A 44 -9.09 16.72 15.51
C LEU A 44 -8.42 16.82 14.14
N ALA A 45 -7.42 17.66 14.00
CA ALA A 45 -6.67 17.82 12.74
C ALA A 45 -5.98 16.51 12.31
N ALA A 46 -5.33 15.82 13.24
CA ALA A 46 -4.68 14.55 12.98
C ALA A 46 -5.69 13.48 12.53
N ILE A 47 -6.82 13.34 13.22
CA ILE A 47 -7.86 12.36 12.86
C ILE A 47 -8.46 12.67 11.48
N VAL A 48 -8.81 13.93 11.22
CA VAL A 48 -9.42 14.36 9.96
C VAL A 48 -8.47 14.15 8.76
N SER A 49 -7.15 14.24 8.98
CA SER A 49 -6.14 14.02 7.93
C SER A 49 -6.11 12.59 7.38
N HIS A 50 -6.74 11.61 8.05
CA HIS A 50 -6.85 10.22 7.59
C HIS A 50 -8.03 9.98 6.62
N GLY A 51 -8.44 10.98 5.87
CA GLY A 51 -9.51 10.86 4.89
C GLY A 51 -9.61 12.08 3.99
N PRO A 52 -10.66 12.21 3.18
CA PRO A 52 -11.82 11.33 3.10
C PRO A 52 -11.53 9.97 2.45
N TRP A 53 -12.43 9.00 2.69
CA TRP A 53 -12.35 7.68 2.09
C TRP A 53 -13.56 7.39 1.18
N PRO A 54 -13.38 6.80 -0.01
CA PRO A 54 -12.09 6.57 -0.66
C PRO A 54 -11.52 7.83 -1.32
N PRO A 55 -10.19 7.95 -1.47
CA PRO A 55 -9.62 9.00 -2.30
C PRO A 55 -9.95 8.78 -3.78
N ALA A 56 -9.91 9.85 -4.58
CA ALA A 56 -10.15 9.78 -6.01
C ALA A 56 -9.25 8.75 -6.70
N PHE A 57 -9.77 8.14 -7.76
CA PHE A 57 -8.97 7.23 -8.58
C PHE A 57 -8.07 8.04 -9.52
N GLU A 58 -6.79 7.79 -9.46
CA GLU A 58 -5.79 8.33 -10.36
C GLU A 58 -5.12 7.16 -11.09
N PRO A 59 -5.18 7.12 -12.44
CA PRO A 59 -4.53 6.07 -13.22
C PRO A 59 -3.00 6.11 -13.04
N ASP A 60 -2.36 4.93 -12.99
CA ASP A 60 -0.89 4.83 -12.99
C ASP A 60 -0.34 5.31 -14.36
N PRO A 61 0.43 6.42 -14.40
CA PRO A 61 0.96 6.94 -15.65
C PRO A 61 1.94 5.99 -16.35
N THR A 62 2.47 5.00 -15.63
CA THR A 62 3.39 4.00 -16.19
C THR A 62 2.68 2.79 -16.78
N ASN A 63 1.35 2.74 -16.66
CA ASN A 63 0.49 1.68 -17.16
C ASN A 63 -0.65 2.25 -17.99
N ARG A 64 -0.52 2.29 -19.31
CA ARG A 64 -1.57 2.78 -20.22
C ARG A 64 -2.90 2.02 -20.14
N ALA A 65 -2.90 0.85 -19.48
CA ALA A 65 -4.08 0.04 -19.27
C ALA A 65 -4.81 0.36 -17.95
N SER A 66 -4.19 1.17 -17.07
CA SER A 66 -4.79 1.60 -15.80
C SER A 66 -6.12 2.31 -16.04
N GLY A 67 -7.14 1.92 -15.28
CA GLY A 67 -8.51 2.45 -15.41
C GLY A 67 -9.29 2.02 -16.66
N ARG A 68 -8.72 1.24 -17.58
CA ARG A 68 -9.42 0.80 -18.80
C ARG A 68 -10.30 -0.44 -18.52
N PRO A 69 -11.60 -0.40 -18.82
CA PRO A 69 -12.54 -1.51 -18.52
C PRO A 69 -12.12 -2.86 -19.08
N ALA A 70 -11.63 -2.89 -20.33
CA ALA A 70 -11.18 -4.12 -20.98
C ALA A 70 -9.95 -4.73 -20.29
N ALA A 71 -9.02 -3.89 -19.82
CA ALA A 71 -7.84 -4.34 -19.11
C ALA A 71 -8.19 -4.85 -17.71
N ILE A 72 -9.09 -4.18 -17.01
CA ILE A 72 -9.58 -4.59 -15.70
C ILE A 72 -10.26 -5.96 -15.79
N GLU A 73 -11.16 -6.16 -16.76
CA GLU A 73 -11.84 -7.45 -16.94
C GLU A 73 -10.87 -8.56 -17.38
N LEU A 74 -9.90 -8.23 -18.25
CA LEU A 74 -8.82 -9.16 -18.60
C LEU A 74 -8.01 -9.57 -17.36
N GLY A 75 -7.57 -8.60 -16.56
CA GLY A 75 -6.82 -8.84 -15.34
C GLY A 75 -7.61 -9.65 -14.32
N ARG A 76 -8.91 -9.37 -14.14
CA ARG A 76 -9.80 -10.12 -13.26
C ARG A 76 -9.88 -11.60 -13.65
N ARG A 77 -10.00 -11.91 -14.95
CA ARG A 77 -10.03 -13.29 -15.44
C ARG A 77 -8.69 -13.98 -15.25
N LEU A 78 -7.59 -13.31 -15.59
CA LEU A 78 -6.24 -13.86 -15.44
C LEU A 78 -5.87 -14.08 -13.96
N PHE A 79 -6.41 -13.28 -13.04
CA PHE A 79 -6.17 -13.41 -11.61
C PHE A 79 -6.65 -14.76 -11.03
N ASP A 80 -7.71 -15.32 -11.62
CA ASP A 80 -8.31 -16.61 -11.23
C ASP A 80 -7.96 -17.76 -12.19
N ASP A 81 -7.15 -17.52 -13.22
CA ASP A 81 -6.87 -18.50 -14.26
C ASP A 81 -5.58 -19.29 -13.95
N PRO A 82 -5.68 -20.59 -13.64
CA PRO A 82 -4.50 -21.40 -13.33
C PRO A 82 -3.71 -21.83 -14.58
N ARG A 83 -4.26 -21.68 -15.78
CA ARG A 83 -3.67 -22.19 -17.04
C ARG A 83 -2.31 -21.55 -17.38
N ALA A 84 -2.03 -20.38 -16.85
CA ALA A 84 -0.73 -19.72 -17.01
C ALA A 84 0.38 -20.33 -16.14
N SER A 85 0.03 -21.06 -15.07
CA SER A 85 1.02 -21.56 -14.11
C SER A 85 1.80 -22.78 -14.60
N VAL A 86 2.99 -22.95 -14.03
CA VAL A 86 3.92 -24.05 -14.40
C VAL A 86 3.31 -25.42 -14.21
N ASP A 87 2.47 -25.62 -13.21
CA ASP A 87 1.80 -26.88 -12.88
C ASP A 87 0.31 -26.91 -13.30
N GLY A 88 -0.23 -25.83 -13.85
CA GLY A 88 -1.63 -25.70 -14.24
C GLY A 88 -2.60 -25.59 -13.06
N THR A 89 -2.11 -25.38 -11.83
CA THR A 89 -2.94 -25.33 -10.60
C THR A 89 -2.89 -24.00 -9.88
N ARG A 90 -1.81 -23.25 -9.99
CA ARG A 90 -1.58 -21.98 -9.30
C ARG A 90 -2.23 -20.81 -10.04
N ARG A 91 -2.80 -19.92 -9.28
CA ARG A 91 -3.40 -18.66 -9.73
C ARG A 91 -3.15 -17.59 -8.68
N CYS A 92 -3.31 -16.32 -9.00
CA CYS A 92 -3.07 -15.24 -8.05
C CYS A 92 -3.95 -15.39 -6.80
N SER A 93 -5.22 -15.79 -6.97
CA SER A 93 -6.15 -16.05 -5.86
C SER A 93 -5.80 -17.28 -5.01
N SER A 94 -4.79 -18.08 -5.37
CA SER A 94 -4.28 -19.16 -4.50
C SER A 94 -3.56 -18.61 -3.26
N CYS A 95 -2.94 -17.42 -3.37
CA CYS A 95 -2.24 -16.72 -2.28
C CYS A 95 -2.93 -15.40 -1.91
N HIS A 96 -3.85 -14.92 -2.76
CA HIS A 96 -4.58 -13.67 -2.56
C HIS A 96 -6.10 -13.92 -2.61
N ASP A 97 -6.61 -14.65 -1.58
CA ASP A 97 -8.01 -15.02 -1.46
C ASP A 97 -8.92 -13.79 -1.23
N PRO A 98 -9.89 -13.54 -2.12
CA PRO A 98 -10.82 -12.41 -1.97
C PRO A 98 -11.58 -12.40 -0.64
N SER A 99 -11.88 -13.58 -0.07
CA SER A 99 -12.59 -13.71 1.20
C SER A 99 -11.74 -13.35 2.43
N ARG A 100 -10.41 -13.22 2.24
CA ARG A 100 -9.42 -12.92 3.29
C ARG A 100 -8.69 -11.59 3.02
N GLY A 101 -9.38 -10.58 2.52
CA GLY A 101 -8.73 -9.31 2.20
C GLY A 101 -7.66 -9.41 1.11
N PHE A 102 -7.73 -10.46 0.26
CA PHE A 102 -6.70 -10.81 -0.73
C PHE A 102 -5.35 -11.17 -0.10
N ALA A 103 -5.34 -11.80 1.07
CA ALA A 103 -4.23 -12.53 1.70
C ALA A 103 -4.57 -14.02 1.73
N ASP A 104 -3.68 -14.90 2.22
CA ASP A 104 -3.97 -16.35 2.32
C ASP A 104 -4.24 -16.84 3.74
N GLY A 105 -3.97 -16.00 4.74
CA GLY A 105 -4.11 -16.36 6.15
C GLY A 105 -2.98 -17.25 6.68
N LEU A 106 -1.88 -17.38 5.94
CA LEU A 106 -0.71 -18.17 6.32
C LEU A 106 0.47 -17.24 6.67
N PRO A 107 1.36 -17.65 7.58
CA PRO A 107 2.59 -16.89 7.80
C PRO A 107 3.39 -16.70 6.51
N ARG A 108 3.52 -17.75 5.72
CA ARG A 108 4.16 -17.76 4.40
C ARG A 108 3.45 -18.75 3.50
N SER A 109 3.08 -18.32 2.32
CA SER A 109 2.43 -19.19 1.32
C SER A 109 3.34 -20.37 0.95
N PRO A 110 2.80 -21.57 0.74
CA PRO A 110 3.58 -22.67 0.17
C PRO A 110 3.85 -22.41 -1.32
N GLY A 111 5.09 -22.53 -1.75
CA GLY A 111 5.46 -22.56 -3.16
C GLY A 111 4.95 -23.81 -3.88
N VAL A 112 5.20 -23.89 -5.19
CA VAL A 112 4.85 -25.06 -6.03
C VAL A 112 5.47 -26.36 -5.51
N ASP A 113 6.68 -26.26 -4.94
CA ASP A 113 7.40 -27.38 -4.32
C ASP A 113 6.96 -27.69 -2.87
N GLY A 114 5.94 -26.98 -2.37
CA GLY A 114 5.43 -27.10 -1.00
C GLY A 114 6.29 -26.40 0.06
N ARG A 115 7.44 -25.83 -0.29
CA ARG A 115 8.26 -25.07 0.64
C ARG A 115 7.67 -23.69 0.85
N PRO A 116 7.76 -23.11 2.07
CA PRO A 116 7.27 -21.77 2.31
C PRO A 116 8.06 -20.74 1.49
N LEU A 117 7.36 -19.76 0.94
CA LEU A 117 7.95 -18.59 0.32
C LEU A 117 8.66 -17.73 1.37
N ASP A 118 9.42 -16.73 0.91
CA ASP A 118 10.30 -15.96 1.80
C ASP A 118 9.54 -15.01 2.72
N ARG A 119 8.34 -14.56 2.32
CA ARG A 119 7.56 -13.55 3.02
C ARG A 119 6.07 -13.87 3.04
N ASN A 120 5.34 -13.19 3.92
CA ASN A 120 3.89 -13.24 4.01
C ASN A 120 3.22 -12.69 2.74
N ALA A 121 2.13 -13.33 2.30
CA ALA A 121 1.27 -12.82 1.24
C ALA A 121 0.45 -11.62 1.76
N MET A 122 0.87 -10.41 1.40
CA MET A 122 0.17 -9.19 1.80
C MET A 122 -1.21 -9.09 1.15
N GLY A 123 -2.17 -8.48 1.84
CA GLY A 123 -3.44 -8.11 1.24
C GLY A 123 -3.26 -7.14 0.06
N LEU A 124 -4.08 -7.29 -0.98
CA LEU A 124 -3.96 -6.48 -2.19
C LEU A 124 -4.91 -5.27 -2.24
N ARG A 125 -5.79 -5.10 -1.24
CA ARG A 125 -6.65 -3.91 -1.20
C ARG A 125 -5.81 -2.65 -1.08
N ASP A 126 -6.25 -1.59 -1.76
CA ASP A 126 -5.68 -0.24 -1.69
C ASP A 126 -4.24 -0.09 -2.24
N MET A 127 -3.74 -1.10 -2.97
CA MET A 127 -2.38 -1.08 -3.53
C MET A 127 -2.14 0.09 -4.51
N ARG A 128 -3.19 0.68 -5.09
CA ARG A 128 -3.08 1.89 -5.93
C ARG A 128 -2.58 3.13 -5.18
N LEU A 129 -2.61 3.11 -3.84
CA LEU A 129 -2.25 4.24 -2.99
C LEU A 129 -0.79 4.21 -2.52
N VAL A 130 -0.02 3.20 -2.91
CA VAL A 130 1.40 3.09 -2.55
C VAL A 130 2.29 3.28 -3.78
N HIS A 131 3.56 3.61 -3.55
CA HIS A 131 4.54 3.92 -4.61
C HIS A 131 5.62 2.86 -4.74
N TRP A 132 5.80 2.02 -3.72
CA TRP A 132 6.74 0.93 -3.67
C TRP A 132 5.99 -0.35 -3.38
N PHE A 133 6.28 -1.40 -4.12
CA PHE A 133 5.53 -2.66 -4.09
C PHE A 133 6.39 -3.79 -3.53
N GLY A 134 5.74 -4.70 -2.82
CA GLY A 134 6.38 -5.71 -1.98
C GLY A 134 6.75 -5.18 -0.59
N TRP A 135 7.09 -6.07 0.33
CA TRP A 135 7.51 -5.71 1.68
C TRP A 135 8.83 -4.93 1.68
N ASP A 136 9.71 -5.22 0.73
CA ASP A 136 11.01 -4.56 0.53
C ASP A 136 10.96 -3.39 -0.45
N GLY A 137 9.82 -3.15 -1.10
CA GLY A 137 9.72 -2.18 -2.18
C GLY A 137 10.60 -2.54 -3.38
N GLY A 138 10.70 -3.82 -3.69
CA GLY A 138 11.52 -4.33 -4.79
C GLY A 138 10.98 -4.03 -6.18
N ALA A 139 9.81 -3.37 -6.29
CA ALA A 139 9.30 -2.83 -7.54
C ALA A 139 8.76 -1.42 -7.32
N ASP A 140 8.83 -0.57 -8.34
CA ASP A 140 8.43 0.83 -8.33
C ASP A 140 7.09 1.10 -9.05
N SER A 141 6.51 0.07 -9.66
CA SER A 141 5.17 0.08 -10.23
C SER A 141 4.45 -1.23 -9.94
N LEU A 142 3.11 -1.19 -9.87
CA LEU A 142 2.32 -2.38 -9.58
C LEU A 142 2.48 -3.44 -10.68
N TRP A 143 2.53 -3.05 -11.95
CA TRP A 143 2.69 -4.00 -13.05
C TRP A 143 4.09 -4.64 -13.07
N ALA A 144 5.15 -3.92 -12.72
CA ALA A 144 6.48 -4.50 -12.56
C ALA A 144 6.51 -5.49 -11.38
N PHE A 145 5.81 -5.16 -10.28
CA PHE A 145 5.68 -6.08 -9.15
C PHE A 145 4.97 -7.38 -9.53
N VAL A 146 3.89 -7.31 -10.30
CA VAL A 146 3.12 -8.48 -10.75
C VAL A 146 3.98 -9.45 -11.58
N LEU A 147 4.98 -8.95 -12.34
CA LEU A 147 5.89 -9.81 -13.10
C LEU A 147 6.69 -10.75 -12.19
N ARG A 148 6.98 -10.38 -10.96
CA ARG A 148 7.79 -11.20 -10.04
C ARG A 148 7.09 -12.53 -9.72
N PRO A 149 5.90 -12.58 -9.08
CA PRO A 149 5.19 -13.84 -8.82
C PRO A 149 4.73 -14.54 -10.11
N LEU A 150 4.45 -13.78 -11.17
CA LEU A 150 4.07 -14.36 -12.46
C LEU A 150 5.18 -15.23 -13.05
N LEU A 151 6.44 -14.81 -12.92
CA LEU A 151 7.61 -15.48 -13.51
C LEU A 151 8.39 -16.35 -12.53
N ASP A 152 8.22 -16.17 -11.20
CA ASP A 152 8.92 -17.03 -10.22
C ASP A 152 8.41 -18.48 -10.31
N PRO A 153 9.28 -19.46 -10.62
CA PRO A 153 8.90 -20.86 -10.74
C PRO A 153 8.40 -21.46 -9.42
N ARG A 154 8.65 -20.82 -8.29
CA ARG A 154 8.11 -21.24 -6.99
C ARG A 154 6.67 -20.78 -6.79
N GLU A 155 6.20 -19.79 -7.57
CA GLU A 155 4.87 -19.20 -7.47
C GLU A 155 4.00 -19.59 -8.66
N VAL A 156 3.79 -18.70 -9.64
CA VAL A 156 3.04 -19.02 -10.86
C VAL A 156 3.92 -19.70 -11.90
N GLY A 157 5.14 -19.20 -12.11
CA GLY A 157 6.11 -19.79 -13.03
C GLY A 157 5.64 -19.79 -14.49
N ALA A 158 4.92 -18.75 -14.91
CA ALA A 158 4.48 -18.61 -16.28
C ALA A 158 5.68 -18.43 -17.22
N ASP A 159 5.64 -19.12 -18.35
CA ASP A 159 6.57 -18.90 -19.46
C ASP A 159 5.85 -18.31 -20.68
N ASP A 160 6.65 -17.84 -21.64
CA ASP A 160 6.13 -17.17 -22.83
C ASP A 160 5.28 -18.10 -23.70
N ALA A 161 5.63 -19.40 -23.77
CA ALA A 161 4.90 -20.37 -24.58
C ALA A 161 3.51 -20.66 -23.98
N ARG A 162 3.42 -20.76 -22.66
CA ARG A 162 2.13 -20.94 -21.93
C ARG A 162 1.24 -19.72 -22.12
N LEU A 163 1.78 -18.52 -21.95
CA LEU A 163 1.01 -17.29 -22.17
C LEU A 163 0.53 -17.20 -23.63
N ALA A 164 1.37 -17.48 -24.61
CA ALA A 164 0.96 -17.49 -26.01
C ALA A 164 -0.16 -18.53 -26.28
N ALA A 165 0.00 -19.76 -25.77
CA ALA A 165 -1.00 -20.81 -25.91
C ALA A 165 -2.34 -20.46 -25.23
N LEU A 166 -2.29 -19.82 -24.06
CA LEU A 166 -3.49 -19.36 -23.33
C LEU A 166 -4.31 -18.39 -24.19
N PHE A 167 -3.67 -17.38 -24.77
CA PHE A 167 -4.35 -16.39 -25.61
C PHE A 167 -4.78 -16.94 -26.98
N ALA A 168 -4.03 -17.87 -27.53
CA ALA A 168 -4.42 -18.56 -28.78
C ALA A 168 -5.63 -19.48 -28.58
N GLY A 169 -5.73 -20.13 -27.41
CA GLY A 169 -6.80 -21.05 -27.08
C GLY A 169 -8.07 -20.40 -26.51
N ASP A 170 -8.02 -19.13 -26.09
CA ASP A 170 -9.15 -18.43 -25.47
C ASP A 170 -9.53 -17.15 -26.23
N PRO A 171 -10.56 -17.21 -27.11
CA PRO A 171 -11.01 -16.05 -27.88
C PRO A 171 -11.49 -14.87 -27.01
N THR A 172 -11.99 -15.14 -25.80
CA THR A 172 -12.42 -14.08 -24.88
C THR A 172 -11.23 -13.31 -24.33
N LEU A 173 -10.19 -14.00 -23.89
CA LEU A 173 -8.96 -13.36 -23.43
C LEU A 173 -8.28 -12.60 -24.57
N ALA A 174 -8.22 -13.18 -25.78
CA ALA A 174 -7.65 -12.52 -26.97
C ALA A 174 -8.43 -11.24 -27.33
N CYS A 175 -9.78 -11.28 -27.31
CA CYS A 175 -10.64 -10.11 -27.54
C CYS A 175 -10.40 -9.02 -26.49
N LEU A 176 -10.43 -9.35 -25.20
CA LEU A 176 -10.19 -8.40 -24.12
C LEU A 176 -8.80 -7.77 -24.22
N ARG A 177 -7.77 -8.56 -24.54
CA ARG A 177 -6.43 -8.03 -24.78
C ARG A 177 -6.41 -7.03 -25.95
N GLY A 178 -7.06 -7.39 -27.08
CA GLY A 178 -7.17 -6.49 -28.23
C GLY A 178 -7.87 -5.18 -27.86
N ALA A 179 -8.99 -5.25 -27.10
CA ALA A 179 -9.71 -4.08 -26.64
C ALA A 179 -8.90 -3.23 -25.63
N ALA A 180 -8.05 -3.86 -24.81
CA ALA A 180 -7.21 -3.18 -23.81
C ALA A 180 -5.96 -2.54 -24.42
N PHE A 181 -5.28 -3.20 -25.35
CA PHE A 181 -3.95 -2.82 -25.81
C PHE A 181 -3.86 -2.50 -27.30
N GLY A 182 -4.87 -2.84 -28.09
CA GLY A 182 -4.87 -2.66 -29.56
C GLY A 182 -4.25 -3.85 -30.28
N ASP A 183 -3.35 -3.57 -31.22
CA ASP A 183 -2.69 -4.55 -32.08
C ASP A 183 -2.05 -5.74 -31.31
N PRO A 184 -1.89 -6.88 -31.99
CA PRO A 184 -1.16 -8.01 -31.42
C PRO A 184 0.21 -7.61 -30.86
N PRO A 185 0.66 -8.22 -29.74
CA PRO A 185 1.98 -7.94 -29.23
C PRO A 185 3.05 -8.33 -30.25
N PRO A 186 4.10 -7.51 -30.45
CA PRO A 186 5.12 -7.79 -31.47
C PRO A 186 5.98 -9.02 -31.11
N ASP A 187 6.07 -9.34 -29.82
CA ASP A 187 6.86 -10.46 -29.32
C ASP A 187 6.27 -11.00 -28.00
N ALA A 188 6.86 -12.06 -27.50
CA ALA A 188 6.44 -12.73 -26.28
C ALA A 188 6.65 -11.86 -25.02
N GLU A 189 7.71 -11.04 -24.99
CA GLU A 189 7.95 -10.12 -23.89
C GLU A 189 6.85 -9.04 -23.80
N ALA A 190 6.42 -8.51 -24.93
CA ALA A 190 5.31 -7.56 -24.99
C ALA A 190 4.00 -8.19 -24.48
N LEU A 191 3.71 -9.45 -24.83
CA LEU A 191 2.55 -10.16 -24.33
C LEU A 191 2.61 -10.30 -22.80
N ARG A 192 3.74 -10.72 -22.25
CA ARG A 192 3.98 -10.86 -20.82
C ARG A 192 3.77 -9.54 -20.08
N VAL A 193 4.27 -8.42 -20.61
CA VAL A 193 4.08 -7.09 -20.06
C VAL A 193 2.61 -6.65 -20.13
N GLN A 194 1.90 -6.94 -21.24
CA GLN A 194 0.47 -6.68 -21.35
C GLN A 194 -0.34 -7.45 -20.31
N VAL A 195 -0.01 -8.72 -20.04
CA VAL A 195 -0.60 -9.54 -18.99
C VAL A 195 -0.39 -8.89 -17.62
N ALA A 196 0.84 -8.51 -17.28
CA ALA A 196 1.14 -7.87 -16.02
C ALA A 196 0.43 -6.52 -15.85
N LYS A 197 0.36 -5.71 -16.90
CA LYS A 197 -0.38 -4.43 -16.91
C LYS A 197 -1.88 -4.60 -16.74
N ALA A 198 -2.46 -5.65 -17.31
CA ALA A 198 -3.88 -5.97 -17.12
C ALA A 198 -4.16 -6.45 -15.69
N LEU A 199 -3.33 -7.35 -15.15
CA LEU A 199 -3.43 -7.79 -13.75
C LEU A 199 -3.31 -6.61 -12.78
N ALA A 200 -2.35 -5.71 -13.01
CA ALA A 200 -2.21 -4.49 -12.22
C ALA A 200 -3.46 -3.60 -12.31
N ALA A 201 -4.02 -3.39 -13.51
CA ALA A 201 -5.25 -2.60 -13.68
C ALA A 201 -6.44 -3.20 -12.90
N TYR A 202 -6.52 -4.52 -12.77
CA TYR A 202 -7.51 -5.16 -11.91
C TYR A 202 -7.20 -4.91 -10.42
N VAL A 203 -5.97 -5.15 -9.97
CA VAL A 203 -5.57 -4.95 -8.56
C VAL A 203 -5.78 -3.50 -8.12
N GLU A 204 -5.56 -2.52 -8.98
CA GLU A 204 -5.86 -1.10 -8.70
C GLU A 204 -7.34 -0.85 -8.35
N THR A 205 -8.26 -1.73 -8.76
CA THR A 205 -9.69 -1.64 -8.42
C THR A 205 -10.04 -2.21 -7.05
N LEU A 206 -9.13 -2.98 -6.43
CA LEU A 206 -9.36 -3.61 -5.14
C LEU A 206 -9.28 -2.57 -4.03
N GLN A 207 -10.43 -2.21 -3.49
CA GLN A 207 -10.56 -1.13 -2.51
C GLN A 207 -11.19 -1.65 -1.22
N SER A 208 -10.67 -1.20 -0.08
CA SER A 208 -11.29 -1.43 1.22
C SER A 208 -12.66 -0.74 1.31
N PRO A 209 -13.64 -1.37 1.96
CA PRO A 209 -14.93 -0.74 2.20
C PRO A 209 -14.80 0.45 3.15
N ARG A 210 -15.84 1.29 3.21
CA ARG A 210 -15.96 2.31 4.27
C ARG A 210 -16.18 1.62 5.61
N THR A 211 -15.55 2.18 6.65
CA THR A 211 -15.52 1.59 7.98
C THR A 211 -16.15 2.52 9.03
N ARG A 212 -16.29 2.04 10.27
CA ARG A 212 -16.72 2.87 11.40
C ARG A 212 -15.84 4.08 11.61
N PHE A 213 -14.52 3.94 11.40
CA PHE A 213 -13.61 5.06 11.47
C PHE A 213 -13.95 6.15 10.44
N ASP A 214 -14.30 5.77 9.21
CA ASP A 214 -14.66 6.74 8.17
C ASP A 214 -15.93 7.52 8.53
N THR A 215 -16.89 6.89 9.20
CA THR A 215 -18.08 7.56 9.70
C THR A 215 -17.73 8.59 10.78
N LEU A 216 -16.87 8.23 11.73
CA LEU A 216 -16.37 9.17 12.75
C LEU A 216 -15.61 10.33 12.09
N ARG A 217 -14.65 10.00 11.22
CA ARG A 217 -13.80 10.99 10.54
C ARG A 217 -14.62 12.02 9.77
N ASP A 218 -15.63 11.56 9.00
CA ASP A 218 -16.48 12.46 8.22
C ASP A 218 -17.41 13.29 9.13
N ALA A 219 -17.89 12.72 10.23
CA ALA A 219 -18.63 13.47 11.24
C ALA A 219 -17.78 14.58 11.88
N LEU A 220 -16.49 14.31 12.12
CA LEU A 220 -15.53 15.28 12.67
C LEU A 220 -15.18 16.39 11.65
N ALA A 221 -15.31 16.12 10.36
CA ALA A 221 -15.09 17.11 9.28
C ALA A 221 -16.38 17.83 8.86
N ALA A 222 -17.52 17.47 9.41
CA ALA A 222 -18.82 18.07 9.07
C ALA A 222 -18.93 19.52 9.59
N PRO A 223 -19.71 20.38 8.90
CA PRO A 223 -19.95 21.74 9.36
C PRO A 223 -20.69 21.77 10.71
N PRO A 224 -20.55 22.85 11.50
CA PRO A 224 -21.31 23.04 12.72
C PRO A 224 -22.83 22.99 12.47
N GLY A 225 -23.58 22.44 13.42
CA GLY A 225 -25.05 22.29 13.31
C GLY A 225 -25.52 21.00 12.64
N ASP A 226 -24.63 20.13 12.15
CA ASP A 226 -25.01 18.83 11.59
C ASP A 226 -25.33 17.81 12.68
N ALA A 227 -26.64 17.68 12.97
CA ALA A 227 -27.11 16.76 14.01
C ALA A 227 -26.86 15.29 13.68
N ALA A 228 -26.86 14.90 12.40
CA ALA A 228 -26.58 13.52 11.99
C ALA A 228 -25.10 13.19 12.19
N ALA A 229 -24.20 14.10 11.84
CA ALA A 229 -22.77 13.98 12.10
C ALA A 229 -22.48 13.84 13.60
N LEU A 230 -23.09 14.70 14.43
CA LEU A 230 -22.94 14.64 15.87
C LEU A 230 -23.42 13.30 16.46
N ALA A 231 -24.57 12.78 15.98
CA ALA A 231 -25.07 11.47 16.40
C ALA A 231 -24.12 10.35 15.97
N GLY A 232 -23.59 10.39 14.75
CA GLY A 232 -22.59 9.44 14.25
C GLY A 232 -21.30 9.43 15.06
N ALA A 233 -20.80 10.61 15.41
CA ALA A 233 -19.61 10.74 16.27
C ALA A 233 -19.84 10.13 17.66
N ARG A 234 -20.98 10.41 18.29
CA ARG A 234 -21.34 9.86 19.61
C ARG A 234 -21.54 8.34 19.61
N ALA A 235 -21.86 7.74 18.47
CA ALA A 235 -22.01 6.29 18.33
C ALA A 235 -20.67 5.55 18.20
N TYR A 236 -19.55 6.27 18.11
CA TYR A 236 -18.23 5.63 18.03
C TYR A 236 -17.83 5.02 19.38
N PRO A 237 -17.31 3.78 19.43
CA PRO A 237 -17.00 3.11 20.70
C PRO A 237 -15.98 3.90 21.53
N ALA A 238 -16.24 4.00 22.83
CA ALA A 238 -15.41 4.82 23.72
C ALA A 238 -13.99 4.28 23.92
N ASP A 239 -13.82 2.96 23.93
CA ASP A 239 -12.52 2.28 23.97
C ASP A 239 -11.74 2.52 22.67
N ALA A 240 -12.39 2.39 21.53
CA ALA A 240 -11.78 2.70 20.23
C ALA A 240 -11.41 4.19 20.13
N LEU A 241 -12.19 5.11 20.70
CA LEU A 241 -11.85 6.53 20.74
C LEU A 241 -10.58 6.79 21.59
N ARG A 242 -10.46 6.13 22.75
CA ARG A 242 -9.23 6.23 23.56
C ARG A 242 -8.02 5.68 22.81
N GLY A 243 -8.20 4.54 22.12
CA GLY A 243 -7.16 3.95 21.26
C GLY A 243 -6.75 4.88 20.10
N LEU A 244 -7.73 5.51 19.43
CA LEU A 244 -7.49 6.49 18.36
C LEU A 244 -6.72 7.70 18.88
N ARG A 245 -7.09 8.27 20.01
CA ARG A 245 -6.35 9.40 20.62
C ARG A 245 -4.91 9.03 20.89
N ARG A 246 -4.66 7.82 21.41
CA ARG A 246 -3.30 7.31 21.60
C ARG A 246 -2.57 7.11 20.28
N PHE A 247 -3.22 6.57 19.26
CA PHE A 247 -2.66 6.35 17.94
C PHE A 247 -2.15 7.64 17.29
N VAL A 248 -2.95 8.73 17.36
CA VAL A 248 -2.57 10.03 16.79
C VAL A 248 -1.72 10.88 17.75
N GLY A 249 -1.71 10.57 19.04
CA GLY A 249 -1.01 11.28 20.11
C GLY A 249 0.30 10.61 20.54
N ASP A 250 0.36 10.27 21.82
CA ASP A 250 1.56 9.76 22.52
C ASP A 250 2.06 8.41 21.99
N GLY A 251 1.19 7.59 21.40
CA GLY A 251 1.56 6.35 20.73
C GLY A 251 2.36 6.56 19.44
N ARG A 252 2.30 7.77 18.85
CA ARG A 252 3.06 8.18 17.66
C ARG A 252 2.89 7.28 16.43
N CYS A 253 1.87 6.42 16.40
CA CYS A 253 1.63 5.50 15.28
C CYS A 253 1.34 6.26 13.98
N ALA A 254 0.62 7.39 14.09
CA ALA A 254 0.32 8.27 12.97
C ALA A 254 1.54 8.98 12.38
N ALA A 255 2.75 8.84 12.93
CA ALA A 255 3.97 9.35 12.30
C ALA A 255 4.33 8.58 11.00
N CYS A 256 4.02 7.29 10.95
CA CYS A 256 4.23 6.41 9.78
C CYS A 256 2.90 6.00 9.12
N HIS A 257 1.86 5.75 9.94
CA HIS A 257 0.54 5.34 9.48
C HIS A 257 -0.35 6.56 9.25
N VAL A 258 -0.08 7.33 8.19
CA VAL A 258 -0.75 8.59 7.83
C VAL A 258 -1.72 8.43 6.67
N GLY A 259 -2.57 9.45 6.48
CA GLY A 259 -3.45 9.58 5.32
C GLY A 259 -4.56 8.52 5.24
N PRO A 260 -5.32 8.50 4.14
CA PRO A 260 -6.53 7.70 4.01
C PRO A 260 -6.31 6.19 4.11
N ALA A 261 -5.15 5.68 3.69
CA ALA A 261 -4.79 4.26 3.76
C ALA A 261 -4.03 3.89 5.03
N PHE A 262 -3.77 4.82 5.95
CA PHE A 262 -2.97 4.62 7.14
C PHE A 262 -1.56 4.09 6.83
N THR A 263 -0.89 4.70 5.88
CA THR A 263 0.50 4.42 5.52
C THR A 263 1.14 5.62 4.82
N ASN A 264 2.42 5.89 5.13
CA ASN A 264 3.25 6.78 4.32
C ASN A 264 3.87 6.07 3.11
N GLY A 265 3.77 4.73 3.03
CA GLY A 265 4.37 3.91 1.97
C GLY A 265 5.89 3.84 2.01
N GLU A 266 6.53 4.42 3.03
CA GLU A 266 7.98 4.45 3.21
C GLU A 266 8.47 3.26 4.08
N PHE A 267 9.77 3.17 4.32
CA PHE A 267 10.44 2.03 4.92
C PHE A 267 11.01 2.39 6.27
N HIS A 268 10.80 1.48 7.24
CA HIS A 268 11.24 1.68 8.60
C HIS A 268 11.69 0.36 9.22
N ASP A 269 12.65 0.44 10.14
CA ASP A 269 13.04 -0.67 10.99
C ASP A 269 12.07 -0.76 12.18
N ALA A 270 11.16 -1.71 12.08
CA ALA A 270 10.18 -1.99 13.13
C ALA A 270 10.72 -2.89 14.25
N GLY A 271 12.03 -3.15 14.31
CA GLY A 271 12.64 -4.04 15.32
C GLY A 271 12.22 -5.50 15.16
N ARG A 272 11.87 -5.92 13.95
CA ARG A 272 11.47 -7.31 13.67
C ARG A 272 12.67 -8.12 13.19
N PRO A 273 12.79 -9.42 13.58
CA PRO A 273 13.79 -10.29 13.00
C PRO A 273 13.66 -10.34 11.48
N TYR A 274 14.79 -10.17 10.78
CA TYR A 274 14.81 -10.19 9.32
C TYR A 274 15.53 -11.44 8.77
N MET A 275 15.10 -12.62 9.20
CA MET A 275 15.57 -13.89 8.66
C MET A 275 14.53 -14.49 7.73
N ALA A 276 14.86 -14.58 6.43
CA ALA A 276 14.05 -15.28 5.45
C ALA A 276 14.08 -16.81 5.70
N ALA A 277 15.21 -17.33 6.18
CA ALA A 277 15.41 -18.70 6.64
C ALA A 277 16.57 -18.76 7.64
N PRO A 278 16.77 -19.85 8.40
CA PRO A 278 17.93 -20.01 9.26
C PRO A 278 19.24 -19.73 8.50
N GLY A 279 20.05 -18.79 9.02
CA GLY A 279 21.32 -18.38 8.40
C GLY A 279 21.22 -17.57 7.10
N ARG A 280 20.01 -17.24 6.64
CA ARG A 280 19.78 -16.41 5.44
C ARG A 280 19.00 -15.14 5.84
N PRO A 281 19.69 -14.00 6.04
CA PRO A 281 19.02 -12.75 6.34
C PRO A 281 18.15 -12.29 5.16
N ASP A 282 17.03 -11.64 5.47
CA ASP A 282 16.25 -10.88 4.52
C ASP A 282 16.82 -9.46 4.45
N PRO A 283 17.37 -9.02 3.31
CA PRO A 283 17.99 -7.71 3.24
C PRO A 283 16.98 -6.54 3.29
N GLY A 284 15.68 -6.81 3.34
CA GLY A 284 14.64 -5.79 3.40
C GLY A 284 14.80 -4.74 2.30
N ARG A 285 14.62 -3.47 2.65
CA ARG A 285 14.70 -2.32 1.72
C ARG A 285 16.04 -2.24 0.98
N HIS A 286 17.16 -2.61 1.61
CA HIS A 286 18.46 -2.64 0.93
C HIS A 286 18.43 -3.56 -0.30
N GLY A 287 17.89 -4.76 -0.14
CA GLY A 287 17.71 -5.71 -1.24
C GLY A 287 16.68 -5.21 -2.27
N GLY A 288 15.58 -4.64 -1.79
CA GLY A 288 14.53 -4.07 -2.64
C GLY A 288 15.04 -2.96 -3.55
N ILE A 289 15.87 -2.04 -3.05
CA ILE A 289 16.49 -0.99 -3.88
C ILE A 289 17.34 -1.59 -5.00
N ARG A 290 18.17 -2.56 -4.66
CA ARG A 290 19.02 -3.24 -5.66
C ARG A 290 18.18 -3.97 -6.72
N ALA A 291 17.08 -4.58 -6.28
CA ALA A 291 16.15 -5.25 -7.19
C ALA A 291 15.51 -4.26 -8.18
N VAL A 292 15.02 -3.11 -7.70
CA VAL A 292 14.45 -2.06 -8.57
C VAL A 292 15.49 -1.55 -9.58
N LEU A 293 16.72 -1.28 -9.14
CA LEU A 293 17.76 -0.72 -10.01
C LEU A 293 18.20 -1.72 -11.10
N ALA A 294 18.14 -3.01 -10.80
CA ALA A 294 18.51 -4.08 -11.75
C ALA A 294 17.32 -4.51 -12.64
N ASP A 295 16.10 -4.12 -12.32
CA ASP A 295 14.90 -4.58 -13.03
C ASP A 295 14.72 -3.82 -14.35
N PRO A 296 14.72 -4.50 -15.53
CA PRO A 296 14.45 -3.86 -16.81
C PRO A 296 13.02 -3.34 -16.96
N TYR A 297 12.11 -3.76 -16.07
CA TYR A 297 10.71 -3.35 -16.01
C TYR A 297 10.45 -2.19 -15.05
N ASN A 298 11.48 -1.57 -14.47
CA ASN A 298 11.29 -0.39 -13.63
C ASN A 298 10.81 0.83 -14.45
N ARG A 299 10.44 1.91 -13.76
CA ARG A 299 9.90 3.13 -14.39
C ARG A 299 10.87 3.83 -15.37
N LEU A 300 12.17 3.53 -15.32
CA LEU A 300 13.17 4.02 -16.27
C LEU A 300 13.30 3.13 -17.52
N GLY A 301 12.74 1.93 -17.48
CA GLY A 301 12.81 0.94 -18.56
C GLY A 301 11.86 1.25 -19.72
N ARG A 302 12.12 0.62 -20.87
CA ARG A 302 11.38 0.81 -22.13
C ARG A 302 9.88 0.46 -22.06
N TRP A 303 9.47 -0.29 -21.04
CA TRP A 303 8.10 -0.76 -20.89
C TRP A 303 7.20 0.18 -20.08
N SER A 304 7.78 1.21 -19.45
CA SER A 304 7.01 2.27 -18.81
C SER A 304 6.28 3.12 -19.87
N ASP A 305 4.99 3.31 -19.71
CA ASP A 305 4.19 4.18 -20.59
C ASP A 305 4.28 5.66 -20.19
N ALA A 306 5.02 6.00 -19.13
CA ALA A 306 5.14 7.37 -18.66
C ALA A 306 5.82 8.26 -19.71
N THR A 307 5.19 9.39 -19.99
CA THR A 307 5.66 10.36 -20.98
C THR A 307 6.48 11.50 -20.36
N THR A 308 6.54 11.57 -19.02
CA THR A 308 7.23 12.64 -18.31
C THR A 308 8.35 12.09 -17.41
N PRO A 309 9.49 12.82 -17.29
CA PRO A 309 10.60 12.42 -16.42
C PRO A 309 10.21 12.32 -14.94
N GLU A 310 9.22 13.09 -14.51
CA GLU A 310 8.75 13.16 -13.11
C GLU A 310 8.18 11.82 -12.63
N ALA A 311 7.54 11.06 -13.52
CA ALA A 311 6.98 9.75 -13.20
C ALA A 311 8.04 8.74 -12.73
N ALA A 312 9.31 8.93 -13.11
CA ALA A 312 10.44 8.08 -12.74
C ALA A 312 11.43 8.75 -11.77
N LEU A 313 11.11 9.95 -11.25
CA LEU A 313 12.03 10.75 -10.45
C LEU A 313 12.53 10.00 -9.21
N ARG A 314 11.62 9.34 -8.49
CA ARG A 314 11.96 8.55 -7.29
C ARG A 314 12.92 7.41 -7.62
N THR A 315 12.68 6.69 -8.71
CA THR A 315 13.53 5.56 -9.16
C THR A 315 14.91 6.04 -9.57
N ARG A 316 15.00 7.18 -10.27
CA ARG A 316 16.26 7.76 -10.74
C ARG A 316 17.24 8.12 -9.63
N HIS A 317 16.71 8.56 -8.49
CA HIS A 317 17.52 8.99 -7.35
C HIS A 317 17.65 7.92 -6.26
N LEU A 318 17.21 6.70 -6.56
CA LEU A 318 17.28 5.59 -5.62
C LEU A 318 18.74 5.15 -5.43
N ALA A 319 19.18 5.06 -4.18
CA ALA A 319 20.51 4.59 -3.85
C ALA A 319 20.45 3.67 -2.61
N PRO A 320 21.08 2.48 -2.63
CA PRO A 320 21.12 1.62 -1.46
C PRO A 320 22.03 2.20 -0.39
N SER A 321 21.59 2.11 0.86
CA SER A 321 22.38 2.46 2.04
C SER A 321 22.42 1.26 2.98
N HIS A 322 23.51 1.12 3.75
CA HIS A 322 23.62 0.06 4.75
C HIS A 322 22.50 0.12 5.79
N ARG A 323 22.06 1.32 6.18
CA ARG A 323 20.94 1.52 7.11
C ARG A 323 19.62 0.89 6.66
N ASN A 324 19.45 0.66 5.35
CA ASN A 324 18.22 0.06 4.82
C ASN A 324 18.09 -1.46 5.06
N PHE A 325 19.09 -2.11 5.65
CA PHE A 325 18.95 -3.50 6.10
C PHE A 325 17.94 -3.58 7.25
N GLY A 326 17.01 -4.54 7.16
CA GLY A 326 15.97 -4.71 8.17
C GLY A 326 14.82 -3.71 8.10
N GLU A 327 14.86 -2.71 7.19
CA GLU A 327 13.73 -1.84 6.92
C GLU A 327 12.73 -2.53 6.00
N PHE A 328 11.45 -2.43 6.36
CA PHE A 328 10.33 -2.92 5.56
C PHE A 328 9.29 -1.83 5.37
N ARG A 329 8.49 -1.96 4.30
CA ARG A 329 7.48 -0.96 3.97
C ARG A 329 6.40 -0.91 5.04
N THR A 330 6.07 0.30 5.49
CA THR A 330 4.92 0.57 6.36
C THR A 330 3.64 0.11 5.65
N PRO A 331 2.93 -0.91 6.14
CA PRO A 331 1.69 -1.37 5.51
C PRO A 331 0.53 -0.43 5.80
N GLY A 332 -0.49 -0.44 4.94
CA GLY A 332 -1.79 0.13 5.26
C GLY A 332 -2.47 -0.63 6.40
N LEU A 333 -3.35 0.06 7.14
CA LEU A 333 -4.05 -0.56 8.26
C LEU A 333 -5.54 -0.81 7.99
N ARG A 334 -6.02 -0.62 6.78
CA ARG A 334 -7.41 -0.94 6.44
C ARG A 334 -7.59 -2.44 6.24
N GLY A 335 -8.68 -2.98 6.76
CA GLY A 335 -9.02 -4.39 6.60
C GLY A 335 -8.14 -5.36 7.38
N LEU A 336 -7.47 -4.92 8.45
CA LEU A 336 -6.57 -5.76 9.26
C LEU A 336 -7.22 -7.03 9.78
N SER A 337 -8.50 -7.01 10.14
CA SER A 337 -9.19 -8.20 10.65
C SER A 337 -9.27 -9.35 9.64
N ASP A 338 -9.11 -9.05 8.35
CA ASP A 338 -9.18 -10.04 7.26
C ASP A 338 -7.81 -10.60 6.87
N THR A 339 -6.70 -9.96 7.28
CA THR A 339 -5.36 -10.19 6.70
C THR A 339 -4.32 -10.72 7.70
N ALA A 340 -4.76 -11.29 8.83
CA ALA A 340 -3.85 -12.01 9.72
C ALA A 340 -3.23 -13.22 8.98
N PRO A 341 -2.00 -13.64 9.32
CA PRO A 341 -1.08 -13.08 10.32
C PRO A 341 -0.31 -11.85 9.83
N TYR A 342 0.28 -11.09 10.75
CA TYR A 342 0.88 -9.78 10.50
C TYR A 342 2.41 -9.81 10.45
N GLY A 343 2.98 -8.76 9.86
CA GLY A 343 4.40 -8.59 9.62
C GLY A 343 4.84 -9.18 8.29
N HIS A 344 6.02 -8.76 7.82
CA HIS A 344 6.58 -9.25 6.55
C HIS A 344 6.87 -10.75 6.54
N ASP A 345 7.01 -11.34 7.71
CA ASP A 345 7.28 -12.76 7.95
C ASP A 345 6.03 -13.54 8.45
N GLY A 346 4.91 -12.85 8.67
CA GLY A 346 3.67 -13.44 9.17
C GLY A 346 3.77 -14.01 10.58
N SER A 347 4.69 -13.53 11.41
CA SER A 347 4.98 -14.13 12.72
C SER A 347 4.07 -13.66 13.85
N MET A 348 3.26 -12.62 13.66
CA MET A 348 2.27 -12.15 14.64
C MET A 348 0.87 -12.58 14.19
N THR A 349 0.18 -13.35 15.02
CA THR A 349 -1.10 -13.97 14.66
C THR A 349 -2.30 -13.09 15.00
N THR A 350 -2.14 -12.15 15.94
CA THR A 350 -3.21 -11.28 16.45
C THR A 350 -2.81 -9.81 16.49
N LEU A 351 -3.80 -8.91 16.47
CA LEU A 351 -3.56 -7.48 16.67
C LEU A 351 -3.01 -7.19 18.08
N ASP A 352 -3.36 -8.01 19.07
CA ASP A 352 -2.83 -7.91 20.42
C ASP A 352 -1.31 -8.15 20.44
N GLU A 353 -0.82 -9.15 19.68
CA GLU A 353 0.62 -9.39 19.51
C GLU A 353 1.32 -8.24 18.80
N VAL A 354 0.67 -7.64 17.79
CA VAL A 354 1.22 -6.45 17.10
C VAL A 354 1.38 -5.29 18.07
N VAL A 355 0.33 -4.97 18.84
CA VAL A 355 0.38 -3.86 19.83
C VAL A 355 1.36 -4.18 20.96
N ALA A 356 1.43 -5.44 21.41
CA ALA A 356 2.40 -5.88 22.41
C ALA A 356 3.85 -5.71 21.91
N HIS A 357 4.12 -6.06 20.64
CA HIS A 357 5.45 -5.84 20.04
C HIS A 357 5.88 -4.37 20.15
N TYR A 358 5.04 -3.41 19.77
CA TYR A 358 5.39 -1.99 19.89
C TYR A 358 5.43 -1.48 21.33
N SER A 359 4.66 -2.10 22.24
CA SER A 359 4.71 -1.77 23.65
C SER A 359 6.02 -2.19 24.32
N ASP A 360 6.52 -3.37 23.96
CA ASP A 360 7.68 -4.00 24.59
C ASP A 360 8.90 -4.04 23.67
N LEU A 361 8.87 -3.22 22.62
CA LEU A 361 9.87 -3.17 21.56
C LEU A 361 11.30 -3.24 22.10
N ASP A 362 12.09 -4.18 21.58
CA ASP A 362 13.52 -4.17 21.76
C ASP A 362 14.14 -3.02 20.96
N ILE A 363 14.99 -2.25 21.63
CA ILE A 363 15.70 -1.12 21.01
C ILE A 363 17.04 -1.52 20.39
N GLU A 364 17.52 -2.73 20.66
CA GLU A 364 18.70 -3.24 19.98
C GLU A 364 18.41 -3.41 18.48
N ARG A 365 19.38 -3.00 17.68
CA ARG A 365 19.35 -3.17 16.23
C ARG A 365 20.48 -4.08 15.81
N LEU A 366 20.25 -4.84 14.73
CA LEU A 366 21.25 -5.81 14.26
C LEU A 366 22.47 -5.14 13.61
N HIS A 367 22.41 -3.82 13.38
CA HIS A 367 23.54 -3.03 12.91
C HIS A 367 23.50 -1.61 13.49
N ALA A 368 24.69 -1.01 13.62
CA ALA A 368 24.87 0.23 14.38
C ALA A 368 24.19 1.47 13.75
N ASP A 369 24.00 1.48 12.45
CA ASP A 369 23.35 2.57 11.70
C ASP A 369 21.87 2.30 11.38
N GLY A 370 21.26 1.27 11.98
CA GLY A 370 19.84 0.98 11.89
C GLY A 370 18.97 2.14 12.40
N GLU A 371 17.81 2.30 11.77
CA GLU A 371 16.87 3.33 12.18
C GLU A 371 16.38 3.11 13.61
N ALA A 372 16.41 4.14 14.43
CA ALA A 372 16.02 4.09 15.85
C ALA A 372 14.90 5.07 16.19
N LEU A 373 13.92 5.25 15.28
CA LEU A 373 12.76 6.14 15.47
C LEU A 373 11.78 5.60 16.50
N LEU A 374 11.55 4.30 16.48
CA LEU A 374 10.61 3.65 17.39
C LEU A 374 11.22 3.51 18.78
N ARG A 375 10.36 3.65 19.79
CA ARG A 375 10.67 3.47 21.20
C ARG A 375 9.60 2.60 21.85
N PRO A 376 9.93 1.78 22.85
CA PRO A 376 8.94 0.98 23.55
C PRO A 376 7.92 1.88 24.23
N LEU A 377 6.63 1.64 23.95
CA LEU A 377 5.53 2.46 24.47
C LEU A 377 5.19 2.15 25.93
N LYS A 378 5.59 0.97 26.42
CA LYS A 378 5.33 0.49 27.81
C LYS A 378 3.85 0.64 28.21
N LEU A 379 2.95 0.21 27.32
CA LEU A 379 1.52 0.32 27.52
C LEU A 379 1.03 -0.66 28.58
N ASP A 380 0.14 -0.19 29.46
CA ASP A 380 -0.62 -1.08 30.33
C ASP A 380 -1.64 -1.92 29.51
N PRO A 381 -2.21 -2.97 30.11
CA PRO A 381 -3.16 -3.86 29.41
C PRO A 381 -4.41 -3.14 28.88
N ALA A 382 -4.92 -2.13 29.58
CA ALA A 382 -6.09 -1.37 29.15
C ALA A 382 -5.78 -0.51 27.92
N ALA A 383 -4.63 0.16 27.91
CA ALA A 383 -4.16 0.96 26.78
C ALA A 383 -3.90 0.10 25.54
N ARG A 384 -3.37 -1.13 25.71
CA ARG A 384 -3.23 -2.09 24.61
C ARG A 384 -4.59 -2.49 24.04
N ALA A 385 -5.55 -2.82 24.89
CA ALA A 385 -6.91 -3.18 24.49
C ALA A 385 -7.61 -2.02 23.74
N ASP A 386 -7.46 -0.80 24.21
CA ASP A 386 -8.01 0.39 23.55
C ASP A 386 -7.44 0.58 22.14
N LEU A 387 -6.12 0.42 21.95
CA LEU A 387 -5.49 0.48 20.62
C LEU A 387 -6.00 -0.63 19.70
N VAL A 388 -6.14 -1.87 20.19
CA VAL A 388 -6.70 -2.98 19.42
C VAL A 388 -8.15 -2.69 19.05
N ALA A 389 -8.96 -2.13 19.97
CA ALA A 389 -10.32 -1.71 19.67
C ALA A 389 -10.38 -0.67 18.55
N PHE A 390 -9.48 0.32 18.57
CA PHE A 390 -9.35 1.27 17.46
C PHE A 390 -9.00 0.57 16.14
N LEU A 391 -7.95 -0.26 16.12
CA LEU A 391 -7.49 -0.93 14.89
C LEU A 391 -8.60 -1.80 14.27
N ARG A 392 -9.46 -2.42 15.06
CA ARG A 392 -10.61 -3.19 14.57
C ARG A 392 -11.63 -2.30 13.85
N THR A 393 -11.80 -1.04 14.24
CA THR A 393 -12.71 -0.11 13.55
C THR A 393 -12.27 0.22 12.13
N LEU A 394 -11.03 -0.07 11.75
CA LEU A 394 -10.50 0.07 10.38
C LEU A 394 -10.88 -1.09 9.46
N SER A 395 -11.54 -2.13 10.00
CA SER A 395 -12.04 -3.30 9.25
C SER A 395 -13.56 -3.41 9.32
N GLU A 396 -14.16 -2.95 10.40
CA GLU A 396 -15.61 -3.06 10.63
C GLU A 396 -16.39 -2.17 9.65
N PRO A 397 -17.35 -2.74 8.89
CA PRO A 397 -18.17 -1.96 7.96
C PRO A 397 -18.90 -0.82 8.66
N ALA A 398 -19.09 0.31 7.97
CA ALA A 398 -19.84 1.46 8.45
C ALA A 398 -21.36 1.19 8.62
N GLY A 399 -21.84 0.04 8.15
CA GLY A 399 -23.24 -0.37 8.17
C GLY A 399 -23.38 -1.87 7.90
N PRO A 400 -24.62 -2.39 7.70
CA PRO A 400 -24.81 -3.78 7.32
C PRO A 400 -23.92 -4.08 6.09
N PRO A 401 -23.36 -5.31 5.99
CA PRO A 401 -22.38 -5.63 4.97
C PRO A 401 -22.93 -5.25 3.60
N ALA A 402 -22.33 -4.23 2.98
CA ALA A 402 -22.59 -3.92 1.61
C ALA A 402 -22.24 -5.20 0.82
N ARG A 403 -23.13 -5.62 -0.07
CA ARG A 403 -22.75 -6.50 -1.18
C ARG A 403 -21.42 -6.01 -1.71
N GLU A 404 -20.54 -6.94 -2.14
CA GLU A 404 -19.19 -6.64 -2.68
C GLU A 404 -19.02 -5.20 -3.16
N PRO A 405 -17.96 -4.48 -2.75
CA PRO A 405 -17.80 -3.10 -3.18
C PRO A 405 -17.96 -3.07 -4.69
N ALA A 406 -18.96 -2.33 -5.17
CA ALA A 406 -19.18 -2.21 -6.60
C ALA A 406 -17.85 -1.79 -7.22
N PRO A 407 -17.41 -2.43 -8.31
CA PRO A 407 -16.22 -2.01 -9.04
C PRO A 407 -16.33 -0.50 -9.23
N LEU A 408 -15.22 0.21 -9.08
CA LEU A 408 -15.15 1.68 -9.14
C LEU A 408 -16.22 2.23 -10.07
N ARG A 409 -17.20 2.96 -9.55
CA ARG A 409 -18.44 3.40 -10.27
C ARG A 409 -18.18 4.24 -11.53
N THR A 410 -16.93 4.50 -11.86
CA THR A 410 -16.48 5.28 -13.01
C THR A 410 -15.98 4.42 -14.18
N VAL A 411 -15.91 3.09 -14.03
CA VAL A 411 -15.44 2.23 -15.12
C VAL A 411 -16.63 1.92 -16.02
N ALA A 412 -16.62 2.43 -17.26
CA ALA A 412 -17.56 2.05 -18.30
C ALA A 412 -17.61 0.52 -18.45
N ALA A 413 -18.74 -0.04 -18.90
CA ALA A 413 -18.86 -1.48 -19.08
C ALA A 413 -17.74 -2.01 -19.99
N ALA A 414 -17.14 -3.14 -19.61
CA ALA A 414 -16.18 -3.81 -20.46
C ALA A 414 -16.85 -4.19 -21.80
N PRO A 415 -16.10 -4.20 -22.90
CA PRO A 415 -16.64 -4.62 -24.19
C PRO A 415 -17.17 -6.05 -24.10
N THR A 416 -18.27 -6.33 -24.80
CA THR A 416 -18.85 -7.68 -24.87
C THR A 416 -17.98 -8.61 -25.70
N CYS A 417 -16.99 -9.20 -25.07
CA CYS A 417 -16.17 -10.30 -25.61
C CYS A 417 -16.84 -11.63 -25.25
N GLY A 418 -18.01 -11.92 -25.83
CA GLY A 418 -18.66 -13.21 -25.70
C GLY A 418 -18.22 -14.20 -26.80
N PRO A 419 -18.49 -15.51 -26.67
CA PRO A 419 -18.28 -16.44 -27.76
C PRO A 419 -19.04 -15.94 -28.97
N SER A 420 -18.36 -15.71 -30.09
CA SER A 420 -19.00 -15.37 -31.35
C SER A 420 -20.09 -16.40 -31.60
N ARG A 421 -21.36 -15.97 -31.71
CA ARG A 421 -22.39 -16.83 -32.25
C ARG A 421 -21.88 -17.26 -33.62
N ARG A 422 -21.41 -18.50 -33.72
CA ARG A 422 -21.21 -19.12 -35.03
C ARG A 422 -22.55 -19.02 -35.70
N THR A 423 -22.69 -18.17 -36.70
CA THR A 423 -23.74 -18.32 -37.69
C THR A 423 -23.55 -19.70 -38.32
N GLN A 424 -24.37 -20.66 -37.92
CA GLN A 424 -24.48 -21.91 -38.64
C GLN A 424 -24.94 -21.55 -40.05
N PRO A 425 -24.31 -22.18 -41.08
CA PRO A 425 -24.71 -22.00 -42.48
C PRO A 425 -26.13 -22.48 -42.74
#